data_c0e4c73cb1619542df3e513d42f34e2f
#
_entry.id   c0e4c73cb1619542df3e513d42f34e2f
#
_cell.length_a   1.000
_cell.length_b   1.000
_cell.length_c   1.000
_cell.angle_alpha   90.00
_cell.angle_beta   90.00
_cell.angle_gamma   90.00
#
_symmetry.space_group_name_H-M   'P 1'
#
loop_
_entity.id
_entity.type
_entity.pdbx_description
1 polymer ?
#
loop_
_entity_poly.entity_id
_entity_poly.type
_entity_poly.pdbx_seq_one_letter_code
_entity_poly.pdbx_strand_id
1 'polypeptide(L)'
;RIGFVVIDEAHHAGLAKGGDRSAYLDMPDILKALGDPVVLATTATATAPVVAELARVLPITSTVVDETVRENLQLEDDRDLASRENRLVSIVATGEKTVIYVNSRDQSVALAKTLRKRVPDCATHIAFYNAGLARSDRRRVEEAFRDGSLSCIVSTSAFGEGVNLPDIRHVVLYHMPFGAIEFNQMSGRAGRDGQPAVIHLLYSSRDARINERLLDCYAPERDELVTLNIVPPVSEWSKINPNL
;
A
#
# COMPACT_ATOMS: atom_id res chain seq x y z
N ARG A 1 -28.78 16.54 14.65
CA ARG A 1 -28.01 17.22 13.60
C ARG A 1 -26.55 16.87 13.80
N ILE A 2 -25.87 16.36 12.75
CA ILE A 2 -24.43 16.11 12.76
C ILE A 2 -23.73 17.41 12.41
N GLY A 3 -22.85 17.91 13.27
CA GLY A 3 -22.14 19.17 13.06
C GLY A 3 -20.74 19.00 12.44
N PHE A 4 -20.18 17.78 12.50
CA PHE A 4 -18.81 17.51 12.06
C PHE A 4 -18.67 16.07 11.52
N VAL A 5 -17.95 15.90 10.42
CA VAL A 5 -17.67 14.62 9.78
C VAL A 5 -16.15 14.52 9.50
N VAL A 6 -15.55 13.40 9.85
CA VAL A 6 -14.18 13.05 9.48
C VAL A 6 -14.19 12.00 8.38
N ILE A 7 -13.48 12.27 7.29
CA ILE A 7 -13.27 11.33 6.19
C ILE A 7 -11.79 10.97 6.21
N ASP A 8 -11.47 9.80 6.76
CA ASP A 8 -10.11 9.28 6.75
C ASP A 8 -9.83 8.56 5.42
N GLU A 9 -8.56 8.49 5.04
CA GLU A 9 -8.10 7.97 3.73
C GLU A 9 -8.88 8.60 2.56
N ALA A 10 -9.09 9.92 2.65
CA ALA A 10 -9.96 10.68 1.73
C ALA A 10 -9.53 10.59 0.25
N HIS A 11 -8.27 10.21 -0.03
CA HIS A 11 -7.81 9.97 -1.40
C HIS A 11 -8.69 8.96 -2.16
N HIS A 12 -9.40 8.07 -1.45
CA HIS A 12 -10.35 7.15 -2.08
C HIS A 12 -11.54 7.87 -2.69
N ALA A 13 -11.98 8.99 -2.11
CA ALA A 13 -13.05 9.81 -2.70
C ALA A 13 -12.57 10.48 -4.00
N GLY A 14 -11.30 10.87 -4.07
CA GLY A 14 -10.71 11.46 -5.27
C GLY A 14 -10.33 10.45 -6.36
N LEU A 15 -10.22 9.17 -6.03
CA LEU A 15 -9.85 8.09 -6.97
C LEU A 15 -11.02 7.16 -7.32
N ALA A 16 -12.20 7.38 -6.75
CA ALA A 16 -13.37 6.55 -6.96
C ALA A 16 -13.87 6.68 -8.41
N LYS A 17 -13.44 5.77 -9.25
CA LYS A 17 -13.92 5.60 -10.63
C LYS A 17 -14.55 4.23 -10.76
N GLY A 18 -15.72 4.03 -10.17
CA GLY A 18 -16.43 2.76 -10.22
C GLY A 18 -15.62 1.56 -9.70
N GLY A 19 -16.16 0.74 -8.85
CA GLY A 19 -15.49 -0.42 -8.27
C GLY A 19 -15.80 -0.57 -6.78
N ASP A 20 -14.97 -1.31 -6.06
CA ASP A 20 -15.20 -1.72 -4.65
C ASP A 20 -15.40 -0.58 -3.64
N ARG A 21 -15.17 0.69 -4.04
CA ARG A 21 -15.30 1.88 -3.19
C ARG A 21 -16.27 2.92 -3.76
N SER A 22 -17.27 2.48 -4.52
CA SER A 22 -18.32 3.32 -5.09
C SER A 22 -19.04 4.19 -4.04
N ALA A 23 -19.12 3.75 -2.79
CA ALA A 23 -19.71 4.51 -1.69
C ALA A 23 -19.06 5.91 -1.47
N TYR A 24 -17.81 6.10 -1.88
CA TYR A 24 -17.19 7.43 -1.82
C TYR A 24 -17.75 8.40 -2.88
N LEU A 25 -18.35 7.89 -3.96
CA LEU A 25 -19.01 8.74 -4.97
C LEU A 25 -20.28 9.37 -4.44
N ASP A 26 -20.94 8.72 -3.47
CA ASP A 26 -22.18 9.19 -2.85
C ASP A 26 -21.92 10.20 -1.71
N MET A 27 -20.65 10.47 -1.40
CA MET A 27 -20.28 11.32 -0.26
C MET A 27 -20.90 12.73 -0.31
N PRO A 28 -20.95 13.43 -1.46
CA PRO A 28 -21.60 14.74 -1.54
C PRO A 28 -23.08 14.69 -1.13
N ASP A 29 -23.81 13.67 -1.60
CA ASP A 29 -25.23 13.51 -1.29
C ASP A 29 -25.45 13.12 0.17
N ILE A 30 -24.56 12.29 0.73
CA ILE A 30 -24.57 11.93 2.15
C ILE A 30 -24.34 13.17 3.01
N LEU A 31 -23.35 14.00 2.71
CA LEU A 31 -23.06 15.23 3.45
C LEU A 31 -24.24 16.19 3.43
N LYS A 32 -24.87 16.36 2.27
CA LYS A 32 -26.07 17.16 2.12
C LYS A 32 -27.25 16.61 2.93
N ALA A 33 -27.47 15.30 2.92
CA ALA A 33 -28.52 14.66 3.72
C ALA A 33 -28.29 14.82 5.24
N LEU A 34 -27.03 14.96 5.67
CA LEU A 34 -26.62 15.21 7.05
C LEU A 34 -26.77 16.70 7.45
N GLY A 35 -27.09 17.58 6.52
CA GLY A 35 -27.32 19.02 6.74
C GLY A 35 -26.06 19.85 6.64
N ASP A 36 -25.18 19.50 5.70
CA ASP A 36 -23.93 20.18 5.36
C ASP A 36 -23.01 20.40 6.59
N PRO A 37 -22.54 19.32 7.23
CA PRO A 37 -21.64 19.42 8.39
C PRO A 37 -20.27 19.97 7.97
N VAL A 38 -19.50 20.45 8.94
CA VAL A 38 -18.08 20.74 8.73
C VAL A 38 -17.35 19.43 8.42
N VAL A 39 -16.53 19.41 7.37
CA VAL A 39 -15.80 18.23 6.91
C VAL A 39 -14.32 18.38 7.16
N LEU A 40 -13.72 17.40 7.83
CA LEU A 40 -12.28 17.18 7.89
C LEU A 40 -11.93 15.96 7.03
N ALA A 41 -11.24 16.17 5.91
CA ALA A 41 -10.72 15.10 5.08
C ALA A 41 -9.23 14.91 5.36
N THR A 42 -8.82 13.69 5.73
CA THR A 42 -7.43 13.34 6.03
C THR A 42 -6.91 12.30 5.06
N THR A 43 -5.67 12.43 4.62
CA THR A 43 -4.98 11.43 3.82
C THR A 43 -3.47 11.58 3.95
N ALA A 44 -2.76 10.47 3.99
CA ALA A 44 -1.29 10.44 3.97
C ALA A 44 -0.71 10.48 2.54
N THR A 45 -1.55 10.44 1.50
CA THR A 45 -1.13 10.24 0.09
C THR A 45 -1.84 11.22 -0.86
N ALA A 46 -1.76 12.52 -0.55
CA ALA A 46 -2.35 13.57 -1.35
C ALA A 46 -1.38 14.06 -2.45
N THR A 47 -1.45 13.46 -3.64
CA THR A 47 -0.81 14.04 -4.83
C THR A 47 -1.63 15.22 -5.34
N ALA A 48 -1.03 16.14 -6.12
CA ALA A 48 -1.75 17.30 -6.64
C ALA A 48 -3.05 16.93 -7.40
N PRO A 49 -3.10 15.90 -8.25
CA PRO A 49 -4.34 15.44 -8.86
C PRO A 49 -5.40 14.95 -7.85
N VAL A 50 -4.97 14.26 -6.79
CA VAL A 50 -5.87 13.79 -5.73
C VAL A 50 -6.46 14.96 -4.96
N VAL A 51 -5.64 15.96 -4.60
CA VAL A 51 -6.12 17.18 -3.93
C VAL A 51 -7.13 17.93 -4.78
N ALA A 52 -6.85 18.10 -6.07
CA ALA A 52 -7.77 18.78 -6.99
C ALA A 52 -9.12 18.04 -7.09
N GLU A 53 -9.09 16.71 -7.16
CA GLU A 53 -10.32 15.92 -7.22
C GLU A 53 -11.07 15.93 -5.89
N LEU A 54 -10.39 15.88 -4.75
CA LEU A 54 -11.01 16.02 -3.43
C LEU A 54 -11.71 17.37 -3.29
N ALA A 55 -11.08 18.45 -3.75
CA ALA A 55 -11.70 19.80 -3.73
C ALA A 55 -12.92 19.91 -4.65
N ARG A 56 -13.00 19.06 -5.70
CA ARG A 56 -14.18 18.99 -6.57
C ARG A 56 -15.35 18.22 -5.95
N VAL A 57 -15.03 17.16 -5.18
CA VAL A 57 -16.03 16.21 -4.64
C VAL A 57 -16.49 16.61 -3.24
N LEU A 58 -15.61 17.21 -2.43
CA LEU A 58 -15.88 17.57 -1.05
C LEU A 58 -15.86 19.10 -0.86
N PRO A 59 -16.62 19.64 0.11
CA PRO A 59 -16.68 21.08 0.39
C PRO A 59 -15.40 21.57 1.13
N ILE A 60 -14.22 21.40 0.51
CA ILE A 60 -12.93 21.76 1.10
C ILE A 60 -12.64 23.24 0.83
N THR A 61 -12.46 24.01 1.90
CA THR A 61 -12.17 25.46 1.86
C THR A 61 -10.73 25.79 2.24
N SER A 62 -10.03 24.86 2.89
CA SER A 62 -8.66 25.04 3.36
C SER A 62 -7.90 23.72 3.31
N THR A 63 -6.62 23.76 2.98
CA THR A 63 -5.74 22.60 2.91
C THR A 63 -4.50 22.87 3.75
N VAL A 64 -4.14 21.91 4.60
CA VAL A 64 -2.90 21.89 5.37
C VAL A 64 -2.09 20.68 4.94
N VAL A 65 -0.84 20.89 4.56
CA VAL A 65 0.08 19.84 4.16
C VAL A 65 1.21 19.77 5.18
N ASP A 66 1.46 18.59 5.72
CA ASP A 66 2.64 18.32 6.53
C ASP A 66 3.76 17.84 5.59
N GLU A 67 4.79 18.67 5.43
CA GLU A 67 5.96 18.42 4.60
C GLU A 67 7.13 17.80 5.39
N THR A 68 6.89 17.36 6.63
CA THR A 68 7.94 16.79 7.48
C THR A 68 8.54 15.54 6.85
N VAL A 69 9.83 15.60 6.59
CA VAL A 69 10.60 14.44 6.12
C VAL A 69 10.99 13.58 7.31
N ARG A 70 10.81 12.28 7.17
CA ARG A 70 11.17 11.30 8.20
C ARG A 70 12.65 10.93 8.07
N GLU A 71 13.51 11.64 8.77
CA GLU A 71 14.98 11.48 8.72
C GLU A 71 15.46 10.11 9.28
N ASN A 72 14.62 9.43 10.04
CA ASN A 72 14.92 8.11 10.59
C ASN A 72 14.78 6.97 9.57
N LEU A 73 14.34 7.25 8.34
CA LEU A 73 14.17 6.25 7.30
C LEU A 73 15.32 6.29 6.31
N GLN A 74 15.94 5.12 6.11
CA GLN A 74 16.94 4.90 5.07
C GLN A 74 16.33 4.09 3.94
N LEU A 75 16.59 4.48 2.68
CA LEU A 75 16.22 3.73 1.50
C LEU A 75 17.44 2.99 0.97
N GLU A 76 17.35 1.65 0.86
CA GLU A 76 18.33 0.81 0.20
C GLU A 76 17.80 0.30 -1.14
N ASP A 77 18.47 0.68 -2.21
CA ASP A 77 18.15 0.25 -3.58
C ASP A 77 18.90 -1.03 -3.92
N ASP A 78 18.27 -2.14 -3.63
CA ASP A 78 18.74 -3.49 -3.89
C ASP A 78 18.06 -4.11 -5.14
N ARG A 79 17.50 -3.26 -6.02
CA ARG A 79 16.92 -3.70 -7.29
C ARG A 79 18.01 -4.34 -8.14
N ASP A 80 17.65 -5.36 -8.90
CA ASP A 80 18.54 -6.04 -9.84
C ASP A 80 19.73 -6.79 -9.23
N LEU A 81 19.73 -7.03 -7.90
CA LEU A 81 20.69 -7.92 -7.29
C LEU A 81 20.61 -9.33 -7.91
N ALA A 82 21.76 -9.92 -8.20
CA ALA A 82 21.86 -11.27 -8.75
C ALA A 82 21.18 -12.33 -7.85
N SER A 83 21.13 -12.09 -6.54
CA SER A 83 20.47 -12.96 -5.57
C SER A 83 19.69 -12.15 -4.53
N ARG A 84 18.51 -11.66 -4.92
CA ARG A 84 17.59 -10.98 -4.01
C ARG A 84 17.14 -11.88 -2.84
N GLU A 85 17.08 -13.20 -3.04
CA GLU A 85 16.77 -14.14 -1.96
C GLU A 85 17.85 -14.17 -0.88
N ASN A 86 19.13 -14.13 -1.24
CA ASN A 86 20.21 -14.10 -0.26
C ASN A 86 20.17 -12.79 0.56
N ARG A 87 19.88 -11.66 -0.11
CA ARG A 87 19.71 -10.39 0.57
C ARG A 87 18.54 -10.45 1.55
N LEU A 88 17.40 -11.02 1.12
CA LEU A 88 16.24 -11.19 1.98
C LEU A 88 16.55 -12.08 3.19
N VAL A 89 17.26 -13.18 2.99
CA VAL A 89 17.73 -14.06 4.07
C VAL A 89 18.60 -13.29 5.06
N SER A 90 19.55 -12.46 4.59
CA SER A 90 20.40 -11.67 5.47
C SER A 90 19.62 -10.65 6.31
N ILE A 91 18.57 -10.03 5.74
CA ILE A 91 17.70 -9.12 6.47
C ILE A 91 16.91 -9.86 7.56
N VAL A 92 16.28 -10.99 7.21
CA VAL A 92 15.48 -11.77 8.16
C VAL A 92 16.34 -12.39 9.26
N ALA A 93 17.58 -12.76 8.96
CA ALA A 93 18.52 -13.34 9.92
C ALA A 93 18.96 -12.35 11.02
N THR A 94 18.73 -11.04 10.87
CA THR A 94 18.97 -10.07 11.95
C THR A 94 18.04 -10.29 13.14
N GLY A 95 16.89 -10.94 12.94
CA GLY A 95 15.87 -11.11 13.97
C GLY A 95 15.07 -9.85 14.27
N GLU A 96 15.37 -8.72 13.61
CA GLU A 96 14.66 -7.47 13.78
C GLU A 96 13.27 -7.51 13.12
N LYS A 97 12.34 -6.70 13.62
CA LYS A 97 10.98 -6.66 13.09
C LYS A 97 10.96 -6.26 11.62
N THR A 98 10.59 -7.21 10.78
CA THR A 98 10.63 -7.12 9.32
C THR A 98 9.26 -7.39 8.71
N VAL A 99 8.82 -6.53 7.80
CA VAL A 99 7.64 -6.75 6.96
C VAL A 99 8.07 -6.86 5.50
N ILE A 100 7.70 -7.96 4.85
CA ILE A 100 8.03 -8.24 3.45
C ILE A 100 6.76 -8.20 2.63
N TYR A 101 6.67 -7.28 1.68
CA TYR A 101 5.52 -7.14 0.80
C TYR A 101 5.69 -7.91 -0.49
N VAL A 102 4.68 -8.72 -0.82
CA VAL A 102 4.57 -9.53 -2.03
C VAL A 102 3.23 -9.28 -2.73
N ASN A 103 3.12 -9.59 -4.02
CA ASN A 103 1.95 -9.26 -4.83
C ASN A 103 0.82 -10.30 -4.80
N SER A 104 1.02 -11.49 -4.23
CA SER A 104 -0.02 -12.52 -4.20
C SER A 104 -0.08 -13.28 -2.88
N ARG A 105 -1.26 -13.84 -2.58
CA ARG A 105 -1.50 -14.69 -1.40
C ARG A 105 -0.59 -15.91 -1.43
N ASP A 106 -0.49 -16.58 -2.58
CA ASP A 106 0.33 -17.79 -2.75
C ASP A 106 1.81 -17.49 -2.55
N GLN A 107 2.28 -16.35 -3.05
CA GLN A 107 3.66 -15.92 -2.85
C GLN A 107 3.93 -15.62 -1.37
N SER A 108 2.99 -15.04 -0.63
CA SER A 108 3.17 -14.78 0.81
C SER A 108 3.39 -16.09 1.59
N VAL A 109 2.64 -17.14 1.26
CA VAL A 109 2.80 -18.46 1.88
C VAL A 109 4.09 -19.14 1.43
N ALA A 110 4.38 -19.14 0.11
CA ALA A 110 5.55 -19.80 -0.44
C ALA A 110 6.86 -19.19 0.07
N LEU A 111 6.95 -17.86 0.08
CA LEU A 111 8.13 -17.14 0.54
C LEU A 111 8.34 -17.33 2.06
N ALA A 112 7.30 -17.28 2.87
CA ALA A 112 7.40 -17.56 4.31
C ALA A 112 7.92 -18.98 4.58
N LYS A 113 7.44 -19.99 3.83
CA LYS A 113 7.96 -21.37 3.92
C LYS A 113 9.44 -21.46 3.50
N THR A 114 9.83 -20.76 2.46
CA THR A 114 11.21 -20.72 1.99
C THR A 114 12.13 -20.08 3.04
N LEU A 115 11.72 -18.94 3.61
CA LEU A 115 12.50 -18.25 4.64
C LEU A 115 12.65 -19.10 5.91
N ARG A 116 11.60 -19.79 6.36
CA ARG A 116 11.68 -20.72 7.49
C ARG A 116 12.72 -21.85 7.29
N LYS A 117 12.90 -22.32 6.05
CA LYS A 117 13.90 -23.32 5.72
C LYS A 117 15.32 -22.74 5.66
N ARG A 118 15.44 -21.50 5.16
CA ARG A 118 16.74 -20.86 4.93
C ARG A 118 17.29 -20.14 6.16
N VAL A 119 16.42 -19.76 7.10
CA VAL A 119 16.78 -19.10 8.37
C VAL A 119 16.18 -19.93 9.52
N PRO A 120 16.74 -21.12 9.81
CA PRO A 120 16.16 -22.04 10.78
C PRO A 120 16.09 -21.47 12.19
N ASP A 121 17.04 -20.61 12.56
CA ASP A 121 17.08 -19.95 13.88
C ASP A 121 15.89 -18.97 14.09
N CYS A 122 15.35 -18.43 13.01
CA CYS A 122 14.18 -17.56 13.04
C CYS A 122 12.88 -18.25 12.56
N ALA A 123 12.92 -19.54 12.27
CA ALA A 123 11.81 -20.24 11.60
C ALA A 123 10.47 -20.12 12.33
N THR A 124 10.47 -20.16 13.65
CA THR A 124 9.26 -20.03 14.49
C THR A 124 8.76 -18.59 14.59
N HIS A 125 9.59 -17.61 14.24
CA HIS A 125 9.28 -16.18 14.30
C HIS A 125 8.85 -15.59 12.95
N ILE A 126 8.68 -16.42 11.91
CA ILE A 126 8.28 -16.00 10.57
C ILE A 126 6.83 -16.44 10.32
N ALA A 127 5.96 -15.51 9.95
CA ALA A 127 4.59 -15.80 9.55
C ALA A 127 4.28 -15.24 8.15
N PHE A 128 3.16 -15.69 7.58
CA PHE A 128 2.56 -15.03 6.43
C PHE A 128 1.24 -14.35 6.85
N TYR A 129 0.87 -13.32 6.09
CA TYR A 129 -0.36 -12.58 6.32
C TYR A 129 -0.99 -12.18 4.99
N ASN A 130 -2.27 -12.48 4.78
CA ASN A 130 -3.01 -12.05 3.60
C ASN A 130 -4.52 -12.03 3.88
N ALA A 131 -5.28 -11.42 2.99
CA ALA A 131 -6.74 -11.29 3.12
C ALA A 131 -7.51 -12.63 3.08
N GLY A 132 -6.86 -13.72 2.67
CA GLY A 132 -7.44 -15.08 2.69
C GLY A 132 -7.46 -15.74 4.06
N LEU A 133 -6.71 -15.21 5.05
CA LEU A 133 -6.74 -15.67 6.42
C LEU A 133 -8.06 -15.26 7.10
N ALA A 134 -8.58 -16.13 7.97
CA ALA A 134 -9.70 -15.78 8.84
C ALA A 134 -9.35 -14.56 9.71
N ARG A 135 -10.34 -13.76 10.07
CA ARG A 135 -10.14 -12.56 10.90
C ARG A 135 -9.46 -12.87 12.23
N SER A 136 -9.81 -14.02 12.84
CA SER A 136 -9.17 -14.49 14.08
C SER A 136 -7.68 -14.78 13.90
N ASP A 137 -7.29 -15.39 12.76
CA ASP A 137 -5.90 -15.74 12.50
C ASP A 137 -5.08 -14.48 12.17
N ARG A 138 -5.65 -13.54 11.42
CA ARG A 138 -5.03 -12.24 11.18
C ARG A 138 -4.72 -11.52 12.49
N ARG A 139 -5.70 -11.46 13.41
CA ARG A 139 -5.52 -10.84 14.72
C ARG A 139 -4.42 -11.54 15.53
N ARG A 140 -4.35 -12.88 15.54
CA ARG A 140 -3.28 -13.63 16.21
C ARG A 140 -1.89 -13.30 15.67
N VAL A 141 -1.75 -13.20 14.33
CA VAL A 141 -0.47 -12.82 13.71
C VAL A 141 -0.09 -11.39 14.10
N GLU A 142 -1.05 -10.46 14.09
CA GLU A 142 -0.83 -9.07 14.48
C GLU A 142 -0.41 -8.93 15.95
N GLU A 143 -1.07 -9.68 16.86
CA GLU A 143 -0.74 -9.71 18.28
C GLU A 143 0.65 -10.31 18.51
N ALA A 144 0.97 -11.45 17.89
CA ALA A 144 2.27 -12.11 17.99
C ALA A 144 3.41 -11.27 17.40
N PHE A 145 3.14 -10.46 16.37
CA PHE A 145 4.13 -9.52 15.84
C PHE A 145 4.28 -8.29 16.76
N ARG A 146 3.22 -7.85 17.39
CA ARG A 146 3.27 -6.74 18.35
C ARG A 146 4.06 -7.10 19.60
N ASP A 147 3.83 -8.26 20.19
CA ASP A 147 4.50 -8.73 21.42
C ASP A 147 5.92 -9.28 21.18
N GLY A 148 6.36 -9.41 19.92
CA GLY A 148 7.69 -9.88 19.55
C GLY A 148 7.82 -11.40 19.43
N SER A 149 6.74 -12.16 19.61
CA SER A 149 6.73 -13.62 19.32
C SER A 149 6.94 -13.92 17.84
N LEU A 150 6.62 -12.96 16.97
CA LEU A 150 7.00 -12.95 15.57
C LEU A 150 7.90 -11.74 15.28
N SER A 151 8.96 -11.97 14.51
CA SER A 151 9.85 -10.91 14.04
C SER A 151 9.73 -10.67 12.52
N CYS A 152 9.13 -11.59 11.77
CA CYS A 152 9.00 -11.44 10.32
C CYS A 152 7.60 -11.80 9.83
N ILE A 153 7.00 -10.90 9.04
CA ILE A 153 5.74 -11.12 8.35
C ILE A 153 5.95 -11.00 6.84
N VAL A 154 5.56 -12.04 6.08
CA VAL A 154 5.46 -11.97 4.62
C VAL A 154 4.01 -11.71 4.26
N SER A 155 3.71 -10.56 3.66
CA SER A 155 2.35 -10.11 3.44
C SER A 155 2.09 -9.56 2.04
N THR A 156 0.81 -9.57 1.67
CA THR A 156 0.29 -8.68 0.62
C THR A 156 0.01 -7.29 1.22
N SER A 157 -0.50 -6.35 0.41
CA SER A 157 -0.95 -5.02 0.89
C SER A 157 -1.99 -5.07 2.02
N ALA A 158 -2.59 -6.24 2.26
CA ALA A 158 -3.56 -6.44 3.35
C ALA A 158 -3.01 -6.23 4.77
N PHE A 159 -1.68 -6.28 4.96
CA PHE A 159 -1.07 -6.04 6.27
C PHE A 159 -0.92 -4.56 6.54
N GLY A 160 -1.51 -4.14 7.63
CA GLY A 160 -1.26 -2.83 8.20
C GLY A 160 -2.44 -1.85 8.10
N GLU A 161 -3.53 -2.15 7.38
CA GLU A 161 -4.74 -1.33 7.51
C GLU A 161 -5.25 -1.39 8.95
N GLY A 162 -5.27 -0.23 9.63
CA GLY A 162 -5.72 -0.13 11.02
C GLY A 162 -4.79 -0.69 12.10
N VAL A 163 -3.58 -1.14 11.75
CA VAL A 163 -2.62 -1.68 12.73
C VAL A 163 -1.49 -0.67 12.96
N ASN A 164 -1.34 -0.22 14.21
CA ASN A 164 -0.20 0.60 14.63
C ASN A 164 0.87 -0.31 15.25
N LEU A 165 1.98 -0.46 14.52
CA LEU A 165 3.18 -1.20 14.92
C LEU A 165 4.37 -0.25 14.74
N PRO A 166 4.81 0.42 15.81
CA PRO A 166 5.77 1.51 15.70
C PRO A 166 7.21 1.06 15.41
N ASP A 167 7.56 -0.15 15.82
CA ASP A 167 8.92 -0.67 15.93
C ASP A 167 9.36 -1.58 14.77
N ILE A 168 8.81 -1.39 13.58
CA ILE A 168 9.25 -2.10 12.37
C ILE A 168 10.59 -1.51 11.92
N ARG A 169 11.65 -2.35 11.89
CA ARG A 169 13.00 -1.94 11.50
C ARG A 169 13.25 -2.10 10.01
N HIS A 170 12.66 -3.11 9.39
CA HIS A 170 12.84 -3.39 7.97
C HIS A 170 11.49 -3.50 7.27
N VAL A 171 11.30 -2.70 6.22
CA VAL A 171 10.23 -2.88 5.25
C VAL A 171 10.87 -3.30 3.94
N VAL A 172 10.50 -4.47 3.44
CA VAL A 172 11.04 -5.02 2.19
C VAL A 172 9.96 -5.02 1.12
N LEU A 173 10.17 -4.27 0.06
CA LEU A 173 9.35 -4.30 -1.14
C LEU A 173 9.91 -5.39 -2.07
N TYR A 174 9.40 -6.62 -1.92
CA TYR A 174 9.82 -7.79 -2.71
C TYR A 174 9.09 -7.88 -4.05
N HIS A 175 8.10 -7.04 -4.25
CA HIS A 175 7.47 -6.76 -5.53
C HIS A 175 7.41 -5.24 -5.75
N MET A 176 7.29 -4.82 -7.00
CA MET A 176 7.13 -3.42 -7.35
C MET A 176 5.71 -2.94 -6.96
N PRO A 177 5.57 -1.89 -6.14
CA PRO A 177 4.27 -1.27 -5.88
C PRO A 177 3.61 -0.75 -7.16
N PHE A 178 2.27 -0.76 -7.22
CA PHE A 178 1.53 -0.25 -8.38
C PHE A 178 1.61 1.27 -8.56
N GLY A 179 2.11 1.99 -7.56
CA GLY A 179 2.30 3.44 -7.65
C GLY A 179 2.78 4.05 -6.34
N ALA A 180 2.92 5.38 -6.35
CA ALA A 180 3.43 6.14 -5.20
C ALA A 180 2.56 6.00 -3.94
N ILE A 181 1.25 5.86 -4.10
CA ILE A 181 0.32 5.69 -2.97
C ILE A 181 0.64 4.40 -2.23
N GLU A 182 0.71 3.28 -2.96
CA GLU A 182 1.00 1.98 -2.37
C GLU A 182 2.41 1.94 -1.78
N PHE A 183 3.40 2.52 -2.50
CA PHE A 183 4.76 2.68 -1.98
C PHE A 183 4.77 3.40 -0.63
N ASN A 184 4.10 4.55 -0.53
CA ASN A 184 4.04 5.34 0.70
C ASN A 184 3.30 4.61 1.82
N GLN A 185 2.23 3.90 1.52
CA GLN A 185 1.49 3.10 2.49
C GLN A 185 2.32 1.96 3.07
N MET A 186 3.09 1.26 2.23
CA MET A 186 3.97 0.17 2.65
C MET A 186 5.20 0.69 3.40
N SER A 187 5.96 1.60 2.79
CA SER A 187 7.19 2.17 3.35
C SER A 187 6.93 2.99 4.62
N GLY A 188 5.83 3.70 4.68
CA GLY A 188 5.41 4.51 5.82
C GLY A 188 5.14 3.73 7.11
N ARG A 189 5.24 2.41 7.08
CA ARG A 189 5.14 1.56 8.27
C ARG A 189 6.46 1.40 9.02
N ALA A 190 7.58 1.63 8.35
CA ALA A 190 8.89 1.55 8.97
C ALA A 190 9.09 2.64 10.03
N GLY A 191 9.69 2.30 11.18
CA GLY A 191 10.20 3.21 12.19
C GLY A 191 9.23 4.30 12.66
N ARG A 192 7.97 3.99 12.91
CA ARG A 192 6.96 4.96 13.39
C ARG A 192 7.25 5.49 14.81
N ASP A 193 8.14 4.82 15.52
CA ASP A 193 8.66 5.24 16.83
C ASP A 193 9.80 6.26 16.75
N GLY A 194 10.17 6.70 15.53
CA GLY A 194 11.27 7.62 15.29
C GLY A 194 12.66 6.98 15.33
N GLN A 195 12.76 5.68 15.63
CA GLN A 195 14.04 4.98 15.59
C GLN A 195 14.44 4.65 14.13
N PRO A 196 15.76 4.50 13.86
CA PRO A 196 16.24 4.14 12.53
C PRO A 196 15.53 2.92 11.96
N ALA A 197 15.13 3.00 10.70
CA ALA A 197 14.51 1.90 9.99
C ALA A 197 14.88 1.95 8.49
N VAL A 198 14.90 0.80 7.85
CA VAL A 198 15.37 0.65 6.47
C VAL A 198 14.23 0.15 5.57
N ILE A 199 14.09 0.80 4.42
CA ILE A 199 13.20 0.41 3.36
C ILE A 199 14.05 -0.20 2.25
N HIS A 200 13.85 -1.49 1.95
CA HIS A 200 14.59 -2.22 0.94
C HIS A 200 13.78 -2.35 -0.34
N LEU A 201 14.32 -1.87 -1.46
CA LEU A 201 13.76 -2.10 -2.78
C LEU A 201 14.36 -3.38 -3.35
N LEU A 202 13.68 -4.50 -3.20
CA LEU A 202 14.12 -5.83 -3.66
C LEU A 202 13.31 -6.37 -4.85
N TYR A 203 12.55 -5.54 -5.52
CA TYR A 203 11.86 -5.93 -6.74
C TYR A 203 12.79 -5.84 -7.97
N SER A 204 12.36 -6.40 -9.08
CA SER A 204 13.12 -6.45 -10.33
C SER A 204 12.32 -5.88 -11.49
N SER A 205 12.96 -5.65 -12.62
CA SER A 205 12.30 -5.28 -13.88
C SER A 205 11.23 -6.30 -14.33
N ARG A 206 11.34 -7.56 -13.88
CA ARG A 206 10.31 -8.57 -14.12
C ARG A 206 9.02 -8.26 -13.36
N ASP A 207 9.12 -7.68 -12.18
CA ASP A 207 7.95 -7.31 -11.37
C ASP A 207 7.16 -6.17 -12.05
N ALA A 208 7.84 -5.25 -12.74
CA ALA A 208 7.19 -4.22 -13.57
C ALA A 208 6.30 -4.84 -14.65
N ARG A 209 6.82 -5.85 -15.37
CA ARG A 209 6.04 -6.56 -16.39
C ARG A 209 4.85 -7.33 -15.81
N ILE A 210 4.94 -7.81 -14.56
CA ILE A 210 3.81 -8.44 -13.86
C ILE A 210 2.74 -7.40 -13.58
N ASN A 211 3.12 -6.21 -13.08
CA ASN A 211 2.19 -5.13 -12.84
C ASN A 211 1.50 -4.66 -14.12
N GLU A 212 2.24 -4.49 -15.23
CA GLU A 212 1.68 -4.18 -16.54
C GLU A 212 0.62 -5.20 -16.94
N ARG A 213 0.93 -6.50 -16.87
CA ARG A 213 -0.03 -7.56 -17.20
C ARG A 213 -1.26 -7.57 -16.29
N LEU A 214 -1.09 -7.29 -15.00
CA LEU A 214 -2.22 -7.22 -14.07
C LEU A 214 -3.11 -6.03 -14.41
N LEU A 215 -2.52 -4.87 -14.72
CA LEU A 215 -3.27 -3.70 -15.17
C LEU A 215 -4.01 -3.97 -16.49
N ASP A 216 -3.38 -4.68 -17.42
CA ASP A 216 -3.99 -5.09 -18.68
C ASP A 216 -5.16 -6.08 -18.46
N CYS A 217 -5.04 -7.01 -17.49
CA CYS A 217 -6.13 -7.93 -17.14
C CYS A 217 -7.36 -7.23 -16.55
N TYR A 218 -7.17 -6.07 -15.92
CA TYR A 218 -8.27 -5.22 -15.44
C TYR A 218 -8.79 -4.25 -16.52
N ALA A 219 -8.26 -4.34 -17.74
CA ALA A 219 -8.64 -3.47 -18.86
C ALA A 219 -9.63 -4.06 -19.91
N PRO A 220 -10.25 -5.25 -19.77
CA PRO A 220 -11.24 -5.69 -20.78
C PRO A 220 -12.41 -4.71 -20.91
N GLU A 221 -12.82 -4.08 -19.82
CA GLU A 221 -13.83 -3.00 -19.84
C GLU A 221 -13.35 -1.76 -20.61
N ARG A 222 -12.05 -1.57 -20.74
CA ARG A 222 -11.44 -0.46 -21.43
C ARG A 222 -11.49 -0.58 -22.94
N ASP A 223 -11.25 -1.75 -23.47
CA ASP A 223 -11.36 -2.00 -24.91
C ASP A 223 -12.80 -1.80 -25.38
N GLU A 224 -13.76 -2.13 -24.54
CA GLU A 224 -15.17 -1.81 -24.75
C GLU A 224 -15.42 -0.29 -24.74
N LEU A 225 -14.84 0.43 -23.76
CA LEU A 225 -14.94 1.89 -23.68
C LEU A 225 -14.23 2.60 -24.85
N VAL A 226 -13.11 2.06 -25.34
CA VAL A 226 -12.44 2.55 -26.54
C VAL A 226 -13.32 2.33 -27.78
N THR A 227 -13.93 1.16 -27.90
CA THR A 227 -14.83 0.81 -29.00
C THR A 227 -16.07 1.72 -29.01
N LEU A 228 -16.54 2.15 -27.84
CA LEU A 228 -17.66 3.10 -27.68
C LEU A 228 -17.22 4.57 -27.78
N ASN A 229 -15.96 4.87 -28.10
CA ASN A 229 -15.37 6.22 -28.12
C ASN A 229 -15.50 6.99 -26.79
N ILE A 230 -15.60 6.29 -25.67
CA ILE A 230 -15.70 6.91 -24.33
C ILE A 230 -14.32 7.28 -23.80
N VAL A 231 -13.29 6.48 -24.14
CA VAL A 231 -11.87 6.76 -23.82
C VAL A 231 -11.00 6.63 -25.07
N PRO A 232 -9.93 7.41 -25.20
CA PRO A 232 -9.03 7.31 -26.35
C PRO A 232 -8.21 6.01 -26.30
N PRO A 233 -7.82 5.47 -27.47
CA PRO A 233 -6.93 4.31 -27.56
C PRO A 233 -5.57 4.57 -26.92
N VAL A 234 -4.89 3.50 -26.49
CA VAL A 234 -3.57 3.58 -25.79
C VAL A 234 -2.53 4.34 -26.60
N SER A 235 -2.55 4.22 -27.92
CA SER A 235 -1.64 4.93 -28.83
C SER A 235 -1.73 6.45 -28.76
N GLU A 236 -2.78 6.99 -28.15
CA GLU A 236 -2.97 8.43 -27.97
C GLU A 236 -2.65 8.94 -26.57
N TRP A 237 -2.38 8.04 -25.62
CA TRP A 237 -2.15 8.39 -24.24
C TRP A 237 -0.89 9.20 -23.99
N SER A 238 0.18 8.93 -24.74
CA SER A 238 1.41 9.76 -24.70
C SER A 238 1.17 11.21 -25.13
N LYS A 239 0.10 11.48 -25.88
CA LYS A 239 -0.32 12.84 -26.26
C LYS A 239 -1.08 13.53 -25.14
N ILE A 240 -1.73 12.77 -24.25
CA ILE A 240 -2.55 13.27 -23.14
C ILE A 240 -1.70 13.42 -21.86
N ASN A 241 -0.75 12.52 -21.65
CA ASN A 241 0.21 12.58 -20.55
C ASN A 241 1.59 12.12 -21.01
N PRO A 242 2.49 13.05 -21.36
CA PRO A 242 3.83 12.72 -21.87
C PRO A 242 4.74 12.06 -20.82
N ASN A 243 4.29 11.91 -19.57
CA ASN A 243 5.03 11.28 -18.46
C ASN A 243 4.54 9.86 -18.11
N LEU A 244 3.67 9.29 -18.93
CA LEU A 244 3.24 7.87 -18.84
C LEU A 244 4.11 7.00 -19.82
#